data_d5b61dbf7e28e11a0a2afedb8b55619c
#
_entry.id   d5b61dbf7e28e11a0a2afedb8b55619c
#
_cell.length_a   1.000
_cell.length_b   1.000
_cell.length_c   1.000
_cell.angle_alpha   90.00
_cell.angle_beta   90.00
_cell.angle_gamma   90.00
#
_symmetry.space_group_name_H-M   'P 1'
#
loop_
_entity.id
_entity.type
_entity.pdbx_description
1 polymer ?
#
loop_
_entity_poly.entity_id
_entity_poly.type
_entity_poly.pdbx_seq_one_letter_code
_entity_poly.pdbx_strand_id
1 'polypeptide(L)'
;GGTCNLRFDDTNPAKESQEFVDAIQDDIRWLGFEWAGEPLHASDYFEELYGFAVQLIEKGLAYVCDLPADETREYRGTVNEAGRNSPYRERSIEENLDLFTRMRAGEFEDGARTLRAKIDMSSPNLNMRDPVMYRIARAHHQRTGDAWCIYPMYDFAHGQSDAIEGITHSLCSLEFENHRPLYDWFLENIDGLPHPRQIEFARLQLSYTITSKRKLQELVASGSVSGWDDPRMPTIRGLRRRGYTPEAVRAFCDGLGLTKVNSTHDMHLLENALRSDLKDRKSTRLNSSHTVISYAVFCLKK
;
A
#
# COMPACT_ATOMS: atom_id res chain seq x y z
N GLY A 1 -11.57 3.66 20.76
CA GLY A 1 -11.20 2.34 21.05
C GLY A 1 -11.58 1.35 19.95
N GLY A 2 -10.80 1.24 18.91
CA GLY A 2 -10.87 0.16 17.93
C GLY A 2 -9.59 -0.69 17.97
N THR A 3 -9.60 -1.82 17.28
CA THR A 3 -8.42 -2.67 17.06
C THR A 3 -7.78 -2.29 15.75
N CYS A 4 -6.46 -2.18 15.70
CA CYS A 4 -5.70 -1.90 14.49
C CYS A 4 -4.87 -3.13 14.13
N ASN A 5 -4.99 -3.62 12.91
CA ASN A 5 -4.12 -4.66 12.36
C ASN A 5 -3.01 -4.02 11.52
N LEU A 6 -1.87 -4.67 11.45
CA LEU A 6 -0.79 -4.33 10.52
C LEU A 6 -0.69 -5.45 9.48
N ARG A 7 -0.96 -5.13 8.21
CA ARG A 7 -0.78 -6.06 7.09
C ARG A 7 0.21 -5.50 6.07
N PHE A 8 1.11 -6.35 5.63
CA PHE A 8 1.98 -6.11 4.50
C PHE A 8 1.35 -6.67 3.22
N ASP A 9 1.22 -5.82 2.20
CA ASP A 9 0.81 -6.24 0.87
C ASP A 9 2.05 -6.73 0.11
N ASP A 10 2.35 -8.00 0.27
CA ASP A 10 3.47 -8.69 -0.36
C ASP A 10 3.06 -9.48 -1.62
N THR A 11 2.09 -8.95 -2.38
CA THR A 11 1.61 -9.57 -3.63
C THR A 11 2.60 -9.48 -4.79
N ASN A 12 3.66 -8.67 -4.66
CA ASN A 12 4.67 -8.49 -5.69
C ASN A 12 6.05 -8.98 -5.25
N PRO A 13 6.46 -10.22 -5.60
CA PRO A 13 7.72 -10.82 -5.12
C PRO A 13 8.97 -10.02 -5.45
N ALA A 14 8.95 -9.21 -6.52
CA ALA A 14 10.11 -8.44 -6.97
C ALA A 14 10.36 -7.14 -6.19
N LYS A 15 9.43 -6.70 -5.31
CA LYS A 15 9.49 -5.39 -4.65
C LYS A 15 9.58 -5.45 -3.14
N GLU A 16 9.44 -6.63 -2.57
CA GLU A 16 9.39 -6.81 -1.13
C GLU A 16 10.80 -7.03 -0.56
N SER A 17 11.05 -6.46 0.62
CA SER A 17 12.32 -6.56 1.33
C SER A 17 12.05 -6.61 2.84
N GLN A 18 12.67 -7.58 3.52
CA GLN A 18 12.58 -7.71 4.97
C GLN A 18 13.04 -6.44 5.69
N GLU A 19 14.04 -5.73 5.13
CA GLU A 19 14.49 -4.46 5.69
C GLU A 19 13.37 -3.42 5.80
N PHE A 20 12.49 -3.34 4.79
CA PHE A 20 11.34 -2.42 4.84
C PHE A 20 10.27 -2.88 5.82
N VAL A 21 10.01 -4.18 5.92
CA VAL A 21 9.07 -4.75 6.89
C VAL A 21 9.52 -4.40 8.32
N ASP A 22 10.78 -4.61 8.64
CA ASP A 22 11.34 -4.30 9.95
C ASP A 22 11.35 -2.80 10.23
N ALA A 23 11.70 -1.99 9.22
CA ALA A 23 11.72 -0.54 9.31
C ALA A 23 10.33 0.05 9.61
N ILE A 24 9.29 -0.42 8.92
CA ILE A 24 7.91 0.04 9.11
C ILE A 24 7.43 -0.30 10.53
N GLN A 25 7.68 -1.50 11.02
CA GLN A 25 7.31 -1.90 12.38
C GLN A 25 8.01 -1.05 13.43
N ASP A 26 9.32 -0.81 13.29
CA ASP A 26 10.10 0.04 14.20
C ASP A 26 9.59 1.49 14.21
N ASP A 27 9.27 2.03 13.04
CA ASP A 27 8.75 3.39 12.89
C ASP A 27 7.36 3.56 13.52
N ILE A 28 6.46 2.57 13.37
CA ILE A 28 5.13 2.59 13.99
C ILE A 28 5.26 2.55 15.52
N ARG A 29 6.10 1.66 16.06
CA ARG A 29 6.36 1.58 17.51
C ARG A 29 7.02 2.85 18.05
N TRP A 30 7.97 3.41 17.31
CA TRP A 30 8.59 4.67 17.70
C TRP A 30 7.58 5.83 17.75
N LEU A 31 6.61 5.86 16.82
CA LEU A 31 5.51 6.82 16.87
C LEU A 31 4.55 6.59 18.05
N GLY A 32 4.71 5.52 18.83
CA GLY A 32 3.88 5.19 20.00
C GLY A 32 2.56 4.51 19.63
N PHE A 33 2.50 3.86 18.47
CA PHE A 33 1.37 3.05 18.05
C PHE A 33 1.69 1.57 18.12
N GLU A 34 0.65 0.77 18.32
CA GLU A 34 0.72 -0.68 18.36
C GLU A 34 -0.41 -1.27 17.51
N TRP A 35 -0.23 -2.49 17.08
CA TRP A 35 -1.23 -3.27 16.37
C TRP A 35 -1.54 -4.56 17.12
N ALA A 36 -2.66 -5.20 16.80
CA ALA A 36 -3.08 -6.44 17.43
C ALA A 36 -2.40 -7.65 16.78
N GLY A 37 -1.94 -8.57 17.62
CA GLY A 37 -1.34 -9.83 17.16
C GLY A 37 -0.02 -9.66 16.42
N GLU A 38 0.29 -10.65 15.58
CA GLU A 38 1.45 -10.61 14.68
C GLU A 38 1.10 -9.84 13.40
N PRO A 39 2.11 -9.24 12.72
CA PRO A 39 1.89 -8.66 11.40
C PRO A 39 1.37 -9.69 10.41
N LEU A 40 0.33 -9.32 9.68
CA LEU A 40 -0.30 -10.14 8.66
C LEU A 40 0.33 -9.86 7.28
N HIS A 41 0.18 -10.79 6.36
CA HIS A 41 0.70 -10.66 5.00
C HIS A 41 -0.34 -11.12 3.99
N ALA A 42 -0.42 -10.45 2.85
CA ALA A 42 -1.33 -10.86 1.78
C ALA A 42 -0.99 -12.29 1.27
N SER A 43 0.28 -12.67 1.33
CA SER A 43 0.74 -14.02 0.96
C SER A 43 0.22 -15.14 1.88
N ASP A 44 -0.25 -14.82 3.10
CA ASP A 44 -0.89 -15.80 3.98
C ASP A 44 -2.23 -16.28 3.42
N TYR A 45 -2.84 -15.49 2.53
CA TYR A 45 -4.18 -15.75 1.96
C TYR A 45 -4.14 -16.15 0.48
N PHE A 46 -3.00 -16.51 -0.08
CA PHE A 46 -2.88 -16.80 -1.52
C PHE A 46 -3.76 -17.96 -1.98
N GLU A 47 -3.99 -18.99 -1.13
CA GLU A 47 -4.90 -20.08 -1.46
C GLU A 47 -6.37 -19.63 -1.45
N GLU A 48 -6.78 -18.86 -0.46
CA GLU A 48 -8.14 -18.30 -0.38
C GLU A 48 -8.39 -17.34 -1.55
N LEU A 49 -7.43 -16.46 -1.85
CA LEU A 49 -7.52 -15.54 -2.99
C LEU A 49 -7.63 -16.29 -4.32
N TYR A 50 -6.90 -17.41 -4.47
CA TYR A 50 -7.04 -18.28 -5.63
C TYR A 50 -8.45 -18.88 -5.70
N GLY A 51 -8.97 -19.37 -4.60
CA GLY A 51 -10.35 -19.89 -4.50
C GLY A 51 -11.40 -18.85 -4.87
N PHE A 52 -11.24 -17.60 -4.44
CA PHE A 52 -12.14 -16.50 -4.82
C PHE A 52 -12.06 -16.15 -6.32
N ALA A 53 -10.88 -16.24 -6.91
CA ALA A 53 -10.72 -16.06 -8.35
C ALA A 53 -11.43 -17.19 -9.13
N VAL A 54 -11.31 -18.43 -8.68
CA VAL A 54 -12.06 -19.58 -9.24
C VAL A 54 -13.58 -19.34 -9.15
N GLN A 55 -14.07 -18.89 -7.98
CA GLN A 55 -15.50 -18.58 -7.81
C GLN A 55 -15.99 -17.50 -8.81
N LEU A 56 -15.19 -16.46 -9.06
CA LEU A 56 -15.55 -15.44 -10.06
C LEU A 56 -15.54 -15.99 -11.48
N ILE A 57 -14.64 -16.92 -11.82
CA ILE A 57 -14.68 -17.62 -13.11
C ILE A 57 -15.95 -18.45 -13.24
N GLU A 58 -16.32 -19.24 -12.22
CA GLU A 58 -17.52 -20.07 -12.19
C GLU A 58 -18.82 -19.26 -12.35
N LYS A 59 -18.81 -18.03 -11.84
CA LYS A 59 -19.91 -17.06 -12.02
C LYS A 59 -19.90 -16.36 -13.39
N GLY A 60 -18.90 -16.63 -14.24
CA GLY A 60 -18.72 -15.95 -15.53
C GLY A 60 -18.30 -14.49 -15.39
N LEU A 61 -17.77 -14.10 -14.24
CA LEU A 61 -17.34 -12.75 -13.90
C LEU A 61 -15.80 -12.55 -14.01
N ALA A 62 -15.07 -13.55 -14.46
CA ALA A 62 -13.65 -13.45 -14.78
C ALA A 62 -13.30 -14.33 -15.98
N TYR A 63 -12.26 -13.94 -16.70
CA TYR A 63 -11.77 -14.67 -17.88
C TYR A 63 -10.25 -14.58 -18.03
N VAL A 64 -9.64 -15.61 -18.62
CA VAL A 64 -8.23 -15.63 -18.97
C VAL A 64 -8.04 -14.90 -20.30
N CYS A 65 -7.13 -13.93 -20.32
CA CYS A 65 -6.81 -13.09 -21.46
C CYS A 65 -5.37 -13.36 -21.93
N ASP A 66 -5.21 -13.61 -23.23
CA ASP A 66 -3.90 -13.89 -23.84
C ASP A 66 -3.29 -12.63 -24.50
N LEU A 67 -3.91 -11.46 -24.37
CA LEU A 67 -3.36 -10.21 -24.89
C LEU A 67 -2.08 -9.82 -24.14
N PRO A 68 -1.01 -9.47 -24.85
CA PRO A 68 0.17 -8.87 -24.25
C PRO A 68 -0.16 -7.56 -23.52
N ALA A 69 0.72 -7.12 -22.63
CA ALA A 69 0.49 -5.95 -21.79
C ALA A 69 0.22 -4.66 -22.59
N ASP A 70 0.91 -4.48 -23.74
CA ASP A 70 0.74 -3.29 -24.58
C ASP A 70 -0.61 -3.30 -25.30
N GLU A 71 -1.03 -4.45 -25.84
CA GLU A 71 -2.35 -4.61 -26.45
C GLU A 71 -3.47 -4.48 -25.40
N THR A 72 -3.27 -5.05 -24.21
CA THR A 72 -4.22 -4.89 -23.10
C THR A 72 -4.42 -3.42 -22.75
N ARG A 73 -3.34 -2.61 -22.79
CA ARG A 73 -3.41 -1.17 -22.55
C ARG A 73 -4.17 -0.45 -23.66
N GLU A 74 -3.92 -0.82 -24.92
CA GLU A 74 -4.64 -0.29 -26.07
C GLU A 74 -6.13 -0.62 -26.00
N TYR A 75 -6.49 -1.88 -25.71
CA TYR A 75 -7.89 -2.30 -25.57
C TYR A 75 -8.60 -1.59 -24.41
N ARG A 76 -7.91 -1.28 -23.31
CA ARG A 76 -8.47 -0.54 -22.19
C ARG A 76 -8.87 0.89 -22.56
N GLY A 77 -8.23 1.48 -23.57
CA GLY A 77 -8.47 2.85 -24.00
C GLY A 77 -7.89 3.88 -23.03
N THR A 78 -8.39 5.11 -23.15
CA THR A 78 -7.94 6.27 -22.35
C THR A 78 -9.08 6.88 -21.55
N VAL A 79 -8.81 7.92 -20.78
CA VAL A 79 -9.86 8.66 -20.04
C VAL A 79 -10.90 9.26 -21.00
N ASN A 80 -10.49 9.61 -22.22
CA ASN A 80 -11.35 10.24 -23.23
C ASN A 80 -11.92 9.24 -24.24
N GLU A 81 -11.44 8.02 -24.26
CA GLU A 81 -11.85 6.98 -25.21
C GLU A 81 -12.27 5.72 -24.46
N ALA A 82 -13.46 5.23 -24.76
CA ALA A 82 -13.95 3.97 -24.21
C ALA A 82 -13.02 2.81 -24.57
N GLY A 83 -12.92 1.82 -23.69
CA GLY A 83 -12.25 0.58 -23.99
C GLY A 83 -13.06 -0.29 -24.95
N ARG A 84 -12.42 -1.32 -25.47
CA ARG A 84 -13.06 -2.36 -26.32
C ARG A 84 -12.84 -3.75 -25.69
N ASN A 85 -13.80 -4.63 -25.91
CA ASN A 85 -13.76 -5.98 -25.37
C ASN A 85 -12.54 -6.74 -25.94
N SER A 86 -11.86 -7.48 -25.08
CA SER A 86 -10.84 -8.45 -25.51
C SER A 86 -11.51 -9.56 -26.34
N PRO A 87 -10.86 -10.09 -27.38
CA PRO A 87 -11.34 -11.25 -28.14
C PRO A 87 -11.49 -12.50 -27.26
N TYR A 88 -10.85 -12.55 -26.10
CA TYR A 88 -10.90 -13.65 -25.15
C TYR A 88 -11.98 -13.54 -24.08
N ARG A 89 -12.71 -12.41 -24.08
CA ARG A 89 -13.70 -12.08 -23.03
C ARG A 89 -14.87 -13.06 -22.97
N GLU A 90 -15.20 -13.68 -24.07
CA GLU A 90 -16.36 -14.58 -24.20
C GLU A 90 -15.96 -16.07 -24.21
N ARG A 91 -14.77 -16.42 -23.68
CA ARG A 91 -14.39 -17.82 -23.43
C ARG A 91 -15.36 -18.48 -22.47
N SER A 92 -15.60 -19.78 -22.65
CA SER A 92 -16.46 -20.54 -21.75
C SER A 92 -15.88 -20.62 -20.33
N ILE A 93 -16.73 -20.90 -19.35
CA ILE A 93 -16.33 -21.07 -17.96
C ILE A 93 -15.31 -22.21 -17.85
N GLU A 94 -15.57 -23.33 -18.53
CA GLU A 94 -14.73 -24.54 -18.51
C GLU A 94 -13.33 -24.24 -19.08
N GLU A 95 -13.25 -23.52 -20.20
CA GLU A 95 -11.96 -23.11 -20.80
C GLU A 95 -11.20 -22.19 -19.86
N ASN A 96 -11.87 -21.21 -19.22
CA ASN A 96 -11.23 -20.28 -18.30
C ASN A 96 -10.70 -21.02 -17.05
N LEU A 97 -11.44 -21.97 -16.50
CA LEU A 97 -11.01 -22.80 -15.35
C LEU A 97 -9.78 -23.66 -15.71
N ASP A 98 -9.80 -24.33 -16.88
CA ASP A 98 -8.65 -25.09 -17.37
C ASP A 98 -7.41 -24.20 -17.48
N LEU A 99 -7.53 -23.08 -18.18
CA LEU A 99 -6.43 -22.16 -18.41
C LEU A 99 -5.89 -21.57 -17.10
N PHE A 100 -6.75 -21.19 -16.16
CA PHE A 100 -6.31 -20.61 -14.88
C PHE A 100 -5.60 -21.66 -14.00
N THR A 101 -6.08 -22.91 -14.01
CA THR A 101 -5.40 -24.04 -13.35
C THR A 101 -4.01 -24.28 -13.94
N ARG A 102 -3.88 -24.25 -15.26
CA ARG A 102 -2.60 -24.41 -15.96
C ARG A 102 -1.67 -23.20 -15.76
N MET A 103 -2.22 -21.98 -15.60
CA MET A 103 -1.42 -20.83 -15.19
C MET A 103 -0.78 -21.08 -13.81
N ARG A 104 -1.54 -21.61 -12.84
CA ARG A 104 -1.00 -21.96 -11.51
C ARG A 104 0.01 -23.10 -11.58
N ALA A 105 -0.19 -24.06 -12.48
CA ALA A 105 0.75 -25.16 -12.69
C ALA A 105 2.07 -24.74 -13.37
N GLY A 106 2.19 -23.48 -13.78
CA GLY A 106 3.41 -22.96 -14.41
C GLY A 106 3.63 -23.37 -15.84
N GLU A 107 2.58 -23.75 -16.57
CA GLU A 107 2.69 -24.19 -17.98
C GLU A 107 2.99 -23.05 -18.94
N PHE A 108 2.76 -21.78 -18.55
CA PHE A 108 2.88 -20.63 -19.41
C PHE A 108 4.01 -19.71 -18.97
N GLU A 109 4.63 -19.02 -19.94
CA GLU A 109 5.68 -18.04 -19.69
C GLU A 109 5.14 -16.75 -19.05
N ASP A 110 6.04 -15.99 -18.42
CA ASP A 110 5.73 -14.69 -17.83
C ASP A 110 5.09 -13.76 -18.85
N GLY A 111 3.98 -13.14 -18.45
CA GLY A 111 3.26 -12.20 -19.33
C GLY A 111 2.45 -12.83 -20.45
N ALA A 112 2.48 -14.16 -20.62
CA ALA A 112 1.72 -14.83 -21.68
C ALA A 112 0.21 -14.75 -21.48
N ARG A 113 -0.24 -14.73 -20.20
CA ARG A 113 -1.65 -14.69 -19.83
C ARG A 113 -1.88 -13.91 -18.55
N THR A 114 -3.07 -13.35 -18.44
CA THR A 114 -3.57 -12.72 -17.23
C THR A 114 -5.01 -13.18 -16.96
N LEU A 115 -5.40 -13.29 -15.69
CA LEU A 115 -6.81 -13.38 -15.34
C LEU A 115 -7.37 -11.96 -15.18
N ARG A 116 -8.50 -11.67 -15.80
CA ARG A 116 -9.17 -10.36 -15.75
C ARG A 116 -10.59 -10.49 -15.25
N ALA A 117 -11.03 -9.52 -14.44
CA ALA A 117 -12.44 -9.39 -14.11
C ALA A 117 -13.24 -8.98 -15.34
N LYS A 118 -14.48 -9.46 -15.47
CA LYS A 118 -15.42 -9.15 -16.56
C LYS A 118 -16.44 -8.13 -16.07
N ILE A 119 -16.13 -6.83 -16.23
CA ILE A 119 -16.95 -5.75 -15.70
C ILE A 119 -17.56 -4.89 -16.84
N ASP A 120 -16.93 -3.75 -17.15
CA ASP A 120 -17.44 -2.81 -18.15
C ASP A 120 -16.32 -2.05 -18.86
N MET A 121 -16.03 -2.41 -20.10
CA MET A 121 -15.00 -1.77 -20.93
C MET A 121 -15.38 -0.35 -21.35
N SER A 122 -16.63 0.08 -21.18
CA SER A 122 -17.08 1.44 -21.48
C SER A 122 -17.05 2.38 -20.28
N SER A 123 -16.75 1.86 -19.08
CA SER A 123 -16.74 2.64 -17.84
C SER A 123 -15.87 3.90 -17.95
N PRO A 124 -16.29 5.05 -17.45
CA PRO A 124 -15.44 6.23 -17.33
C PRO A 124 -14.29 6.02 -16.34
N ASN A 125 -14.44 5.11 -15.38
CA ASN A 125 -13.40 4.70 -14.45
C ASN A 125 -12.53 3.60 -15.07
N LEU A 126 -11.27 3.91 -15.39
CA LEU A 126 -10.32 2.95 -15.99
C LEU A 126 -10.10 1.70 -15.14
N ASN A 127 -10.28 1.78 -13.82
CA ASN A 127 -10.12 0.64 -12.91
C ASN A 127 -11.26 -0.38 -13.05
N MET A 128 -12.41 0.02 -13.63
CA MET A 128 -13.55 -0.85 -13.89
C MET A 128 -13.53 -1.49 -15.29
N ARG A 129 -12.53 -1.16 -16.12
CA ARG A 129 -12.43 -1.69 -17.50
C ARG A 129 -11.67 -3.02 -17.52
N ASP A 130 -12.35 -4.08 -17.13
CA ASP A 130 -11.84 -5.45 -17.04
C ASP A 130 -10.42 -5.51 -16.45
N PRO A 131 -10.23 -5.13 -15.17
CA PRO A 131 -8.91 -5.06 -14.55
C PRO A 131 -8.26 -6.43 -14.42
N VAL A 132 -6.93 -6.44 -14.42
CA VAL A 132 -6.15 -7.66 -14.18
C VAL A 132 -6.27 -8.06 -12.72
N MET A 133 -6.63 -9.31 -12.46
CA MET A 133 -6.71 -9.94 -11.15
C MET A 133 -5.44 -10.73 -10.81
N TYR A 134 -4.94 -11.54 -11.77
CA TYR A 134 -3.73 -12.35 -11.63
C TYR A 134 -2.81 -12.16 -12.83
N ARG A 135 -1.52 -12.21 -12.57
CA ARG A 135 -0.45 -12.25 -13.57
C ARG A 135 0.48 -13.44 -13.33
N ILE A 136 1.12 -13.92 -14.40
CA ILE A 136 2.19 -14.91 -14.31
C ILE A 136 3.50 -14.16 -14.02
N ALA A 137 4.24 -14.57 -13.01
CA ALA A 137 5.56 -14.07 -12.67
C ALA A 137 6.37 -15.17 -11.97
N ARG A 138 7.40 -15.69 -12.62
CA ARG A 138 8.30 -16.69 -12.05
C ARG A 138 9.41 -16.01 -11.25
N ALA A 139 9.07 -15.58 -10.07
CA ALA A 139 9.99 -14.90 -9.16
C ALA A 139 9.91 -15.53 -7.77
N HIS A 140 11.06 -15.67 -7.12
CA HIS A 140 11.13 -16.14 -5.74
C HIS A 140 10.44 -15.14 -4.81
N HIS A 141 9.49 -15.61 -4.05
CA HIS A 141 8.76 -14.80 -3.06
C HIS A 141 9.39 -15.00 -1.68
N GLN A 142 9.67 -13.91 -0.96
CA GLN A 142 10.39 -13.98 0.32
C GLN A 142 9.75 -14.89 1.39
N ARG A 143 8.42 -15.09 1.37
CA ARG A 143 7.70 -15.92 2.34
C ARG A 143 7.24 -17.26 1.77
N THR A 144 6.74 -17.28 0.54
CA THR A 144 6.20 -18.51 -0.08
C THR A 144 7.21 -19.23 -0.96
N GLY A 145 8.41 -18.67 -1.13
CA GLY A 145 9.45 -19.26 -1.98
C GLY A 145 8.99 -19.37 -3.44
N ASP A 146 9.14 -20.55 -4.02
CA ASP A 146 8.79 -20.87 -5.39
C ASP A 146 7.47 -21.63 -5.52
N ALA A 147 6.62 -21.63 -4.45
CA ALA A 147 5.34 -22.33 -4.44
C ALA A 147 4.31 -21.72 -5.39
N TRP A 148 4.49 -20.46 -5.78
CA TRP A 148 3.60 -19.73 -6.67
C TRP A 148 4.35 -19.19 -7.88
N CYS A 149 3.69 -19.26 -9.04
CA CYS A 149 4.14 -18.63 -10.28
C CYS A 149 3.09 -17.67 -10.88
N ILE A 150 1.94 -17.54 -10.20
CA ILE A 150 0.92 -16.53 -10.46
C ILE A 150 0.70 -15.72 -9.19
N TYR A 151 0.53 -14.42 -9.33
CA TYR A 151 0.37 -13.50 -8.20
C TYR A 151 -0.85 -12.61 -8.39
N PRO A 152 -1.66 -12.43 -7.34
CA PRO A 152 -2.79 -11.52 -7.39
C PRO A 152 -2.29 -10.07 -7.55
N MET A 153 -3.08 -9.25 -8.22
CA MET A 153 -2.87 -7.79 -8.23
C MET A 153 -3.40 -7.18 -6.95
N TYR A 154 -2.82 -6.04 -6.55
CA TYR A 154 -3.22 -5.31 -5.36
C TYR A 154 -4.73 -5.09 -5.26
N ASP A 155 -5.34 -4.58 -6.34
CA ASP A 155 -6.78 -4.28 -6.35
C ASP A 155 -7.68 -5.50 -6.13
N PHE A 156 -7.21 -6.69 -6.51
CA PHE A 156 -7.91 -7.94 -6.23
C PHE A 156 -7.67 -8.42 -4.80
N ALA A 157 -6.41 -8.41 -4.33
CA ALA A 157 -6.06 -8.98 -3.03
C ALA A 157 -6.56 -8.14 -1.83
N HIS A 158 -6.57 -6.80 -1.96
CA HIS A 158 -6.77 -5.88 -0.84
C HIS A 158 -8.11 -6.08 -0.13
N GLY A 159 -9.23 -6.00 -0.86
CA GLY A 159 -10.57 -6.09 -0.28
C GLY A 159 -10.86 -7.45 0.36
N GLN A 160 -10.42 -8.52 -0.28
CA GLN A 160 -10.60 -9.89 0.22
C GLN A 160 -9.76 -10.14 1.47
N SER A 161 -8.51 -9.66 1.50
CA SER A 161 -7.68 -9.75 2.71
C SER A 161 -8.29 -8.97 3.87
N ASP A 162 -8.82 -7.76 3.63
CA ASP A 162 -9.56 -6.99 4.64
C ASP A 162 -10.77 -7.78 5.17
N ALA A 163 -11.51 -8.42 4.28
CA ALA A 163 -12.68 -9.22 4.64
C ALA A 163 -12.31 -10.47 5.47
N ILE A 164 -11.26 -11.20 5.08
CA ILE A 164 -10.74 -12.36 5.82
C ILE A 164 -10.32 -11.96 7.23
N GLU A 165 -9.66 -10.82 7.38
CA GLU A 165 -9.19 -10.29 8.66
C GLU A 165 -10.29 -9.65 9.53
N GLY A 166 -11.52 -9.57 9.03
CA GLY A 166 -12.65 -8.96 9.74
C GLY A 166 -12.49 -7.44 9.91
N ILE A 167 -11.76 -6.79 9.01
CA ILE A 167 -11.63 -5.33 8.98
C ILE A 167 -13.00 -4.68 8.76
N THR A 168 -13.32 -3.65 9.52
CA THR A 168 -14.55 -2.87 9.35
C THR A 168 -14.29 -1.57 8.60
N HIS A 169 -13.12 -0.96 8.81
CA HIS A 169 -12.69 0.32 8.24
C HIS A 169 -11.33 0.15 7.59
N SER A 170 -11.31 0.03 6.27
CA SER A 170 -10.10 -0.06 5.45
C SER A 170 -9.58 1.34 5.13
N LEU A 171 -8.48 1.75 5.76
CA LEU A 171 -7.93 3.10 5.63
C LEU A 171 -6.85 3.14 4.56
N CYS A 172 -6.97 4.07 3.59
CA CYS A 172 -5.99 4.24 2.54
C CYS A 172 -5.83 5.72 2.13
N SER A 173 -4.85 6.01 1.28
CA SER A 173 -4.66 7.36 0.75
C SER A 173 -5.67 7.69 -0.35
N LEU A 174 -5.94 8.99 -0.55
CA LEU A 174 -6.92 9.51 -1.51
C LEU A 174 -6.66 9.09 -2.97
N GLU A 175 -5.44 8.68 -3.29
CA GLU A 175 -5.10 8.14 -4.61
C GLU A 175 -5.88 6.86 -4.97
N PHE A 176 -6.41 6.15 -3.97
CA PHE A 176 -7.23 4.95 -4.14
C PHE A 176 -8.75 5.23 -4.20
N GLU A 177 -9.20 6.48 -4.19
CA GLU A 177 -10.61 6.81 -4.26
C GLU A 177 -11.30 6.22 -5.51
N ASN A 178 -10.62 6.29 -6.66
CA ASN A 178 -11.12 5.71 -7.91
C ASN A 178 -11.03 4.18 -7.95
N HIS A 179 -10.32 3.54 -7.01
CA HIS A 179 -10.25 2.08 -6.86
C HIS A 179 -11.39 1.52 -6.01
N ARG A 180 -12.03 2.35 -5.18
CA ARG A 180 -13.14 1.91 -4.29
C ARG A 180 -14.28 1.20 -5.03
N PRO A 181 -14.78 1.65 -6.20
CA PRO A 181 -15.79 0.90 -6.92
C PRO A 181 -15.36 -0.52 -7.29
N LEU A 182 -14.08 -0.75 -7.57
CA LEU A 182 -13.54 -2.07 -7.85
C LEU A 182 -13.41 -2.92 -6.58
N TYR A 183 -12.98 -2.30 -5.48
CA TYR A 183 -12.95 -2.92 -4.16
C TYR A 183 -14.34 -3.43 -3.75
N ASP A 184 -15.36 -2.59 -3.86
CA ASP A 184 -16.76 -2.93 -3.56
C ASP A 184 -17.25 -4.04 -4.51
N TRP A 185 -16.96 -3.94 -5.81
CA TRP A 185 -17.37 -4.92 -6.80
C TRP A 185 -16.87 -6.33 -6.51
N PHE A 186 -15.62 -6.50 -6.10
CA PHE A 186 -15.10 -7.82 -5.73
C PHE A 186 -15.82 -8.38 -4.52
N LEU A 187 -16.01 -7.59 -3.47
CA LEU A 187 -16.70 -8.03 -2.25
C LEU A 187 -18.17 -8.39 -2.48
N GLU A 188 -18.84 -7.67 -3.37
CA GLU A 188 -20.24 -7.94 -3.72
C GLU A 188 -20.41 -9.21 -4.56
N ASN A 189 -19.38 -9.63 -5.31
CA ASN A 189 -19.46 -10.77 -6.22
C ASN A 189 -18.80 -12.04 -5.68
N ILE A 190 -18.13 -11.97 -4.53
CA ILE A 190 -17.55 -13.15 -3.84
C ILE A 190 -18.44 -13.50 -2.65
N ASP A 191 -18.92 -14.75 -2.62
CA ASP A 191 -19.85 -15.20 -1.59
C ASP A 191 -19.13 -15.43 -0.25
N GLY A 192 -19.83 -15.13 0.84
CA GLY A 192 -19.39 -15.46 2.20
C GLY A 192 -18.40 -14.49 2.82
N LEU A 193 -18.06 -13.40 2.14
CA LEU A 193 -17.19 -12.37 2.69
C LEU A 193 -17.98 -11.24 3.38
N PRO A 194 -17.50 -10.74 4.55
CA PRO A 194 -17.99 -9.48 5.08
C PRO A 194 -17.60 -8.31 4.16
N HIS A 195 -18.30 -7.19 4.29
CA HIS A 195 -18.05 -5.99 3.50
C HIS A 195 -17.39 -4.89 4.35
N PRO A 196 -16.06 -4.86 4.45
CA PRO A 196 -15.34 -3.74 5.02
C PRO A 196 -15.56 -2.48 4.17
N ARG A 197 -15.49 -1.32 4.80
CA ARG A 197 -15.67 -0.04 4.13
C ARG A 197 -14.31 0.61 3.86
N GLN A 198 -13.97 0.86 2.60
CA GLN A 198 -12.80 1.64 2.24
C GLN A 198 -13.03 3.13 2.55
N ILE A 199 -12.07 3.75 3.22
CA ILE A 199 -12.10 5.16 3.64
C ILE A 199 -10.77 5.79 3.25
N GLU A 200 -10.82 6.78 2.38
CA GLU A 200 -9.63 7.49 1.90
C GLU A 200 -9.41 8.79 2.67
N PHE A 201 -8.15 9.16 2.80
CA PHE A 201 -7.71 10.43 3.36
C PHE A 201 -6.58 11.05 2.53
N ALA A 202 -6.48 12.38 2.58
CA ALA A 202 -5.51 13.11 1.81
C ALA A 202 -4.07 12.78 2.24
N ARG A 203 -3.15 12.76 1.27
CA ARG A 203 -1.73 12.63 1.52
C ARG A 203 -1.21 13.87 2.23
N LEU A 204 -0.43 13.66 3.29
CA LEU A 204 0.33 14.73 3.93
C LEU A 204 1.48 15.18 3.01
N GLN A 205 1.46 16.44 2.61
CA GLN A 205 2.54 17.06 1.83
C GLN A 205 3.12 18.23 2.62
N LEU A 206 4.45 18.33 2.60
CA LEU A 206 5.19 19.42 3.23
C LEU A 206 5.86 20.27 2.16
N SER A 207 5.88 21.60 2.39
CA SER A 207 6.64 22.52 1.54
C SER A 207 8.11 22.15 1.53
N TYR A 208 8.77 22.36 0.39
CA TYR A 208 10.19 22.09 0.18
C TYR A 208 10.65 20.66 0.51
N THR A 209 9.73 19.69 0.46
CA THR A 209 10.00 18.31 0.86
C THR A 209 9.63 17.33 -0.26
N ILE A 210 10.57 16.45 -0.60
CA ILE A 210 10.34 15.37 -1.57
C ILE A 210 9.84 14.14 -0.81
N THR A 211 8.59 13.71 -1.07
CA THR A 211 7.97 12.53 -0.44
C THR A 211 7.89 11.32 -1.39
N SER A 212 8.39 11.42 -2.62
CA SER A 212 8.37 10.34 -3.60
C SER A 212 9.41 9.26 -3.27
N LYS A 213 8.97 8.03 -2.94
CA LYS A 213 9.86 6.88 -2.69
C LYS A 213 10.91 6.70 -3.80
N ARG A 214 10.50 6.77 -5.07
CA ARG A 214 11.40 6.60 -6.22
C ARG A 214 12.53 7.64 -6.22
N LYS A 215 12.22 8.91 -6.02
CA LYS A 215 13.23 9.99 -5.98
C LYS A 215 14.16 9.85 -4.77
N LEU A 216 13.62 9.45 -3.62
CA LEU A 216 14.43 9.21 -2.42
C LEU A 216 15.36 8.01 -2.61
N GLN A 217 14.87 6.95 -3.27
CA GLN A 217 15.69 5.77 -3.61
C GLN A 217 16.84 6.12 -4.56
N GLU A 218 16.63 7.02 -5.51
CA GLU A 218 17.69 7.53 -6.41
C GLU A 218 18.79 8.23 -5.60
N LEU A 219 18.45 9.00 -4.56
CA LEU A 219 19.43 9.64 -3.68
C LEU A 219 20.24 8.62 -2.86
N VAL A 220 19.61 7.57 -2.38
CA VAL A 220 20.30 6.47 -1.67
C VAL A 220 21.20 5.70 -2.64
N ALA A 221 20.69 5.31 -3.80
CA ALA A 221 21.43 4.55 -4.79
C ALA A 221 22.64 5.30 -5.37
N SER A 222 22.53 6.61 -5.52
CA SER A 222 23.63 7.48 -5.99
C SER A 222 24.67 7.79 -4.91
N GLY A 223 24.45 7.37 -3.65
CA GLY A 223 25.32 7.72 -2.53
C GLY A 223 25.28 9.20 -2.11
N SER A 224 24.30 9.96 -2.60
CA SER A 224 24.10 11.38 -2.22
C SER A 224 23.69 11.54 -0.76
N VAL A 225 23.12 10.52 -0.17
CA VAL A 225 22.77 10.38 1.24
C VAL A 225 23.30 9.04 1.78
N SER A 226 23.52 8.94 3.10
CA SER A 226 24.11 7.75 3.73
C SER A 226 23.17 6.55 3.82
N GLY A 227 21.87 6.76 3.61
CA GLY A 227 20.83 5.74 3.68
C GLY A 227 19.45 6.33 3.91
N TRP A 228 18.46 5.49 4.13
CA TRP A 228 17.08 5.90 4.39
C TRP A 228 16.90 6.66 5.72
N ASP A 229 17.83 6.51 6.64
CA ASP A 229 17.87 7.18 7.94
C ASP A 229 18.73 8.46 7.95
N ASP A 230 19.28 8.87 6.80
CA ASP A 230 20.06 10.11 6.72
C ASP A 230 19.22 11.30 7.23
N PRO A 231 19.76 12.15 8.12
CA PRO A 231 19.02 13.30 8.68
C PRO A 231 18.46 14.28 7.64
N ARG A 232 18.96 14.25 6.42
CA ARG A 232 18.45 15.05 5.28
C ARG A 232 17.23 14.44 4.61
N MET A 233 16.95 13.15 4.89
CA MET A 233 15.82 12.42 4.33
C MET A 233 14.54 12.73 5.11
N PRO A 234 13.40 12.94 4.43
CA PRO A 234 12.10 13.18 5.07
C PRO A 234 11.39 11.86 5.44
N THR A 235 12.13 10.87 5.83
CA THR A 235 11.62 9.61 6.37
C THR A 235 11.42 9.73 7.87
N ILE A 236 10.61 8.88 8.47
CA ILE A 236 10.45 8.84 9.94
C ILE A 236 11.81 8.60 10.61
N ARG A 237 12.63 7.69 10.09
CA ARG A 237 13.98 7.43 10.61
C ARG A 237 14.90 8.65 10.45
N GLY A 238 14.83 9.36 9.32
CA GLY A 238 15.57 10.58 9.10
C GLY A 238 15.16 11.69 10.07
N LEU A 239 13.87 11.89 10.30
CA LEU A 239 13.35 12.84 11.29
C LEU A 239 13.80 12.45 12.71
N ARG A 240 13.66 11.18 13.10
CA ARG A 240 14.13 10.65 14.39
C ARG A 240 15.63 10.94 14.60
N ARG A 241 16.45 10.69 13.59
CA ARG A 241 17.89 10.94 13.64
C ARG A 241 18.25 12.43 13.68
N ARG A 242 17.40 13.30 13.12
CA ARG A 242 17.50 14.77 13.25
C ARG A 242 17.12 15.27 14.65
N GLY A 243 16.53 14.43 15.51
CA GLY A 243 16.12 14.79 16.87
C GLY A 243 14.65 15.18 16.99
N TYR A 244 13.80 14.85 16.00
CA TYR A 244 12.36 14.95 16.16
C TYR A 244 11.86 13.91 17.16
N THR A 245 10.86 14.29 17.93
CA THR A 245 10.22 13.42 18.92
C THR A 245 8.93 12.84 18.35
N PRO A 246 8.52 11.63 18.74
CA PRO A 246 7.27 11.05 18.28
C PRO A 246 6.07 11.90 18.69
N GLU A 247 6.13 12.54 19.87
CA GLU A 247 5.07 13.44 20.36
C GLU A 247 4.91 14.67 19.46
N ALA A 248 6.02 15.27 19.02
CA ALA A 248 5.98 16.41 18.11
C ALA A 248 5.39 16.03 16.75
N VAL A 249 5.74 14.86 16.21
CA VAL A 249 5.19 14.38 14.94
C VAL A 249 3.69 14.11 15.07
N ARG A 250 3.24 13.45 16.14
CA ARG A 250 1.81 13.22 16.39
C ARG A 250 1.05 14.54 16.58
N ALA A 251 1.55 15.45 17.43
CA ALA A 251 0.91 16.75 17.66
C ALA A 251 0.77 17.56 16.36
N PHE A 252 1.75 17.48 15.46
CA PHE A 252 1.66 18.08 14.15
C PHE A 252 0.52 17.47 13.32
N CYS A 253 0.45 16.14 13.22
CA CYS A 253 -0.61 15.43 12.48
C CYS A 253 -2.00 15.71 13.08
N ASP A 254 -2.13 15.70 14.40
CA ASP A 254 -3.38 15.99 15.11
C ASP A 254 -3.85 17.43 14.87
N GLY A 255 -2.91 18.38 14.81
CA GLY A 255 -3.19 19.78 14.51
C GLY A 255 -3.69 20.04 13.09
N LEU A 256 -3.32 19.20 12.14
CA LEU A 256 -3.81 19.26 10.76
C LEU A 256 -5.17 18.60 10.57
N GLY A 257 -5.45 17.56 11.37
CA GLY A 257 -6.64 16.75 11.24
C GLY A 257 -6.67 15.87 9.98
N LEU A 258 -7.74 15.08 9.85
CA LEU A 258 -8.00 14.24 8.67
C LEU A 258 -8.88 15.00 7.67
N THR A 259 -8.48 14.97 6.40
CA THR A 259 -9.21 15.63 5.31
C THR A 259 -9.16 14.77 4.05
N LYS A 260 -10.13 14.96 3.14
CA LYS A 260 -10.11 14.43 1.76
C LYS A 260 -9.62 15.45 0.73
N VAL A 261 -9.08 16.57 1.16
CA VAL A 261 -8.53 17.61 0.27
C VAL A 261 -7.01 17.61 0.36
N ASN A 262 -6.34 17.33 -0.76
CA ASN A 262 -4.89 17.41 -0.85
C ASN A 262 -4.42 18.85 -0.60
N SER A 263 -3.58 19.03 0.39
CA SER A 263 -3.00 20.34 0.75
C SER A 263 -1.51 20.20 1.03
N THR A 264 -0.75 21.25 0.72
CA THR A 264 0.66 21.36 1.09
C THR A 264 0.75 22.21 2.35
N HIS A 265 1.32 21.63 3.40
CA HIS A 265 1.52 22.30 4.67
C HIS A 265 2.94 22.87 4.77
N ASP A 266 3.08 23.98 5.46
CA ASP A 266 4.39 24.59 5.67
C ASP A 266 5.23 23.72 6.63
N MET A 267 6.48 23.45 6.26
CA MET A 267 7.44 22.73 7.09
C MET A 267 7.62 23.37 8.48
N HIS A 268 7.45 24.70 8.58
CA HIS A 268 7.49 25.39 9.87
C HIS A 268 6.43 24.93 10.88
N LEU A 269 5.30 24.39 10.44
CA LEU A 269 4.29 23.83 11.35
C LEU A 269 4.83 22.62 12.09
N LEU A 270 5.49 21.70 11.39
CA LEU A 270 6.18 20.56 11.99
C LEU A 270 7.32 21.01 12.92
N GLU A 271 8.11 21.99 12.50
CA GLU A 271 9.18 22.55 13.35
C GLU A 271 8.62 23.24 14.59
N ASN A 272 7.47 23.91 14.50
CA ASN A 272 6.83 24.54 15.66
C ASN A 272 6.31 23.51 16.67
N ALA A 273 5.72 22.40 16.19
CA ALA A 273 5.35 21.30 17.05
C ALA A 273 6.57 20.74 17.80
N LEU A 274 7.71 20.56 17.12
CA LEU A 274 8.95 20.15 17.75
C LEU A 274 9.45 21.16 18.80
N ARG A 275 9.44 22.47 18.48
CA ARG A 275 9.88 23.52 19.42
C ARG A 275 9.01 23.54 20.66
N SER A 276 7.70 23.32 20.53
CA SER A 276 6.77 23.27 21.66
C SER A 276 7.06 22.08 22.56
N ASP A 277 7.18 20.89 22.01
CA ASP A 277 7.52 19.68 22.77
C ASP A 277 8.87 19.81 23.50
N LEU A 278 9.89 20.33 22.85
CA LEU A 278 11.20 20.53 23.47
C LEU A 278 11.19 21.58 24.58
N LYS A 279 10.36 22.63 24.46
CA LYS A 279 10.20 23.62 25.54
C LYS A 279 9.53 23.01 26.76
N ASP A 280 8.49 22.24 26.58
CA ASP A 280 7.76 21.60 27.69
C ASP A 280 8.67 20.61 28.43
N ARG A 281 9.45 19.79 27.72
CA ARG A 281 10.45 18.90 28.31
C ARG A 281 11.54 19.66 29.07
N LYS A 282 11.94 20.82 28.58
CA LYS A 282 12.95 21.67 29.22
C LYS A 282 12.40 22.28 30.51
N SER A 283 11.17 22.80 30.52
CA SER A 283 10.54 23.37 31.70
C SER A 283 10.35 22.34 32.81
N THR A 284 9.98 21.12 32.48
CA THR A 284 9.83 20.01 33.43
C THR A 284 11.17 19.61 34.08
N ARG A 285 12.29 19.73 33.36
CA ARG A 285 13.64 19.50 33.91
C ARG A 285 14.18 20.65 34.75
N LEU A 286 13.80 21.89 34.50
CA LEU A 286 14.21 23.06 35.27
C LEU A 286 13.66 23.07 36.69
N ASN A 287 12.53 22.39 36.92
CA ASN A 287 11.92 22.26 38.25
C ASN A 287 12.57 21.17 39.13
N SER A 288 13.53 20.40 38.64
CA SER A 288 14.11 19.24 39.33
C SER A 288 15.60 19.34 39.71
N SER A 289 16.41 20.25 39.16
CA SER A 289 17.75 20.55 39.66
C SER A 289 18.47 21.67 38.91
N HIS A 290 18.98 22.65 39.60
CA HIS A 290 19.78 23.77 39.06
C HIS A 290 21.18 23.39 38.53
N THR A 291 21.56 22.13 38.51
CA THR A 291 22.96 21.69 38.30
C THR A 291 23.29 21.21 36.88
N VAL A 292 22.33 21.19 35.91
CA VAL A 292 22.54 20.57 34.58
C VAL A 292 22.40 21.56 33.41
N ILE A 293 22.29 22.87 33.67
CA ILE A 293 22.02 23.88 32.64
C ILE A 293 23.21 24.06 31.67
N SER A 294 24.44 23.83 32.09
CA SER A 294 25.63 24.04 31.29
C SER A 294 25.84 23.04 30.16
N TYR A 295 25.31 21.81 30.26
CA TYR A 295 25.51 20.76 29.28
C TYR A 295 24.50 20.76 28.12
N ALA A 296 23.25 21.16 28.40
CA ALA A 296 22.18 21.16 27.42
C ALA A 296 22.27 22.29 26.37
N VAL A 297 22.91 23.42 26.74
CA VAL A 297 23.12 24.57 25.82
C VAL A 297 24.21 24.29 24.80
N PHE A 298 25.15 23.40 25.08
CA PHE A 298 26.25 23.07 24.18
C PHE A 298 25.86 22.12 23.04
N CYS A 299 24.84 21.28 23.24
CA CYS A 299 24.37 20.36 22.21
C CYS A 299 23.41 20.99 21.17
N LEU A 300 22.89 22.19 21.43
CA LEU A 300 21.97 22.91 20.53
C LEU A 300 22.68 23.93 19.62
N LYS A 301 24.01 24.09 19.72
CA LYS A 301 24.82 25.06 18.93
C LYS A 301 25.74 24.42 17.88
N LYS A 302 25.54 23.16 17.53
CA LYS A 302 26.24 22.54 16.39
C LYS A 302 25.28 22.01 15.36
#